data_ba23680b5cb8c76c824d947d78c7b654
#
_entry.id   ba23680b5cb8c76c824d947d78c7b654
#
_cell.length_a   1.000
_cell.length_b   1.000
_cell.length_c   1.000
_cell.angle_alpha   90.00
_cell.angle_beta   90.00
_cell.angle_gamma   90.00
#
_symmetry.space_group_name_H-M   'P 1'
#
loop_
_entity.id
_entity.type
_entity.pdbx_description
1 polymer ?
#
loop_
_entity_poly.entity_id
_entity_poly.type
_entity_poly.pdbx_seq_one_letter_code
_entity_poly.pdbx_strand_id
1 'polypeptide(L)'
;FGKVLGRTPLQQSDKGGFYPDVYEYARNKDYTGMTDGDIQLDFVYNCCLSAKMNLLDFFEKWGFLTPVNKKIEDYDTRTLTVTPDMVDALRHKVNGLGYSKPDVALEYISDNSFELYKSRASVVAGSHATHTAKSFTEGKTEAIGEAITIQGWKNVVAYEVKDADGKLIFVCSGETTPSSTHTFILPLSWKEGFKLYAVSATGDRTEVTMN
;
A
#
# COMPACT_ATOMS: atom_id res chain seq x y z
N PHE A 1 10.95 1.97 -5.05
CA PHE A 1 10.51 1.88 -6.46
C PHE A 1 11.68 1.58 -7.41
N GLY A 2 12.66 2.48 -7.57
CA GLY A 2 13.73 2.31 -8.56
C GLY A 2 14.47 0.99 -8.48
N LYS A 3 14.78 0.50 -7.29
CA LYS A 3 15.47 -0.78 -7.08
C LYS A 3 14.59 -1.99 -7.44
N VAL A 4 13.31 -1.97 -7.10
CA VAL A 4 12.36 -3.06 -7.39
C VAL A 4 12.07 -3.14 -8.89
N LEU A 5 11.94 -1.97 -9.54
CA LEU A 5 11.63 -1.87 -10.96
C LEU A 5 12.88 -2.00 -11.86
N GLY A 6 14.05 -2.29 -11.30
CA GLY A 6 15.29 -2.46 -12.04
C GLY A 6 15.79 -1.19 -12.74
N ARG A 7 15.29 -0.01 -12.34
CA ARG A 7 15.70 1.25 -12.95
C ARG A 7 16.93 1.83 -12.27
N THR A 8 17.86 2.28 -13.07
CA THR A 8 18.93 3.16 -12.64
C THR A 8 18.34 4.48 -12.13
N PRO A 9 18.94 5.10 -11.10
CA PRO A 9 18.54 6.43 -10.66
C PRO A 9 18.46 7.39 -11.85
N LEU A 10 17.41 8.22 -11.88
CA LEU A 10 17.31 9.27 -12.88
C LEU A 10 18.39 10.30 -12.55
N GLN A 11 19.17 10.68 -13.55
CA GLN A 11 20.22 11.70 -13.41
C GLN A 11 19.62 13.09 -13.73
N GLN A 12 18.64 13.53 -12.97
CA GLN A 12 18.09 14.89 -13.10
C GLN A 12 18.65 15.84 -12.05
N SER A 13 19.24 15.31 -10.98
CA SER A 13 19.97 16.07 -10.00
C SER A 13 21.41 15.52 -9.89
N ASP A 14 22.34 16.33 -9.40
CA ASP A 14 23.73 15.91 -9.14
C ASP A 14 23.82 14.71 -8.18
N LYS A 15 22.74 14.41 -7.48
CA LYS A 15 22.64 13.31 -6.51
C LYS A 15 21.95 12.07 -7.07
N GLY A 16 21.19 12.19 -8.16
CA GLY A 16 20.45 11.10 -8.82
C GLY A 16 19.58 10.26 -7.88
N GLY A 17 18.49 9.72 -8.39
CA GLY A 17 17.64 8.80 -7.66
C GLY A 17 16.20 9.26 -7.52
N PHE A 18 15.31 8.32 -7.17
CA PHE A 18 13.88 8.58 -7.15
C PHE A 18 13.46 9.74 -6.25
N TYR A 19 13.83 9.70 -4.96
CA TYR A 19 13.45 10.76 -4.03
C TYR A 19 14.13 12.11 -4.30
N PRO A 20 15.45 12.18 -4.57
CA PRO A 20 16.06 13.42 -5.00
C PRO A 20 15.34 14.07 -6.18
N ASP A 21 14.94 13.29 -7.19
CA ASP A 21 14.25 13.81 -8.37
C ASP A 21 12.82 14.30 -8.01
N VAL A 22 12.06 13.57 -7.19
CA VAL A 22 10.74 14.02 -6.68
C VAL A 22 10.86 15.35 -5.95
N TYR A 23 11.85 15.48 -5.06
CA TYR A 23 12.08 16.71 -4.30
C TYR A 23 12.57 17.85 -5.19
N GLU A 24 13.31 17.56 -6.26
CA GLU A 24 13.76 18.57 -7.21
C GLU A 24 12.56 19.17 -7.98
N TYR A 25 11.62 18.33 -8.43
CA TYR A 25 10.38 18.82 -9.03
C TYR A 25 9.59 19.70 -8.06
N ALA A 26 9.46 19.26 -6.81
CA ALA A 26 8.76 20.04 -5.79
C ALA A 26 9.44 21.38 -5.50
N ARG A 27 10.78 21.40 -5.41
CA ARG A 27 11.56 22.59 -5.10
C ARG A 27 11.49 23.66 -6.19
N ASN A 28 11.32 23.24 -7.45
CA ASN A 28 11.27 24.16 -8.61
C ASN A 28 9.83 24.59 -8.95
N LYS A 29 8.85 24.22 -8.14
CA LYS A 29 7.45 24.57 -8.34
C LYS A 29 7.00 25.67 -7.38
N ASP A 30 6.25 26.64 -7.89
CA ASP A 30 5.54 27.60 -7.07
C ASP A 30 4.24 26.98 -6.54
N TYR A 31 4.15 26.84 -5.22
CA TYR A 31 2.98 26.32 -4.51
C TYR A 31 2.08 27.44 -3.96
N THR A 32 2.34 28.70 -4.28
CA THR A 32 1.53 29.83 -3.82
C THR A 32 0.06 29.65 -4.23
N GLY A 33 -0.83 29.65 -3.26
CA GLY A 33 -2.27 29.49 -3.47
C GLY A 33 -2.76 28.07 -3.73
N MET A 34 -1.87 27.08 -3.70
CA MET A 34 -2.26 25.65 -3.76
C MET A 34 -2.77 25.17 -2.42
N THR A 35 -3.79 24.32 -2.44
CA THR A 35 -4.32 23.62 -1.26
C THR A 35 -3.47 22.41 -0.91
N ASP A 36 -3.64 21.86 0.30
CA ASP A 36 -2.99 20.60 0.71
C ASP A 36 -3.34 19.43 -0.24
N GLY A 37 -4.59 19.42 -0.76
CA GLY A 37 -5.00 18.43 -1.75
C GLY A 37 -4.27 18.58 -3.10
N ASP A 38 -4.07 19.82 -3.56
CA ASP A 38 -3.29 20.07 -4.76
C ASP A 38 -1.85 19.62 -4.59
N ILE A 39 -1.23 19.88 -3.43
CA ILE A 39 0.14 19.48 -3.11
C ILE A 39 0.26 17.95 -3.03
N GLN A 40 -0.72 17.27 -2.40
CA GLN A 40 -0.78 15.81 -2.36
C GLN A 40 -0.82 15.20 -3.76
N LEU A 41 -1.68 15.72 -4.63
CA LEU A 41 -1.82 15.21 -5.99
C LEU A 41 -0.62 15.57 -6.87
N ASP A 42 0.01 16.70 -6.63
CA ASP A 42 1.27 17.08 -7.29
C ASP A 42 2.43 16.14 -6.90
N PHE A 43 2.50 15.73 -5.63
CA PHE A 43 3.45 14.71 -5.21
C PHE A 43 3.28 13.40 -6.00
N VAL A 44 2.03 12.94 -6.19
CA VAL A 44 1.75 11.75 -7.03
C VAL A 44 2.25 11.95 -8.45
N TYR A 45 1.99 13.11 -9.04
CA TYR A 45 2.47 13.44 -10.39
C TYR A 45 4.00 13.42 -10.49
N ASN A 46 4.69 14.04 -9.53
CA ASN A 46 6.14 14.09 -9.48
C ASN A 46 6.76 12.70 -9.30
N CYS A 47 6.08 11.81 -8.54
CA CYS A 47 6.47 10.41 -8.44
C CYS A 47 6.37 9.68 -9.78
N CYS A 48 5.31 9.92 -10.56
CA CYS A 48 5.17 9.35 -11.89
C CYS A 48 6.25 9.85 -12.85
N LEU A 49 6.58 11.15 -12.81
CA LEU A 49 7.67 11.75 -13.59
C LEU A 49 9.02 11.12 -13.24
N SER A 50 9.34 11.04 -11.95
CA SER A 50 10.62 10.52 -11.48
C SER A 50 10.79 9.02 -11.76
N ALA A 51 9.72 8.25 -11.62
CA ALA A 51 9.71 6.82 -11.95
C ALA A 51 9.69 6.55 -13.45
N LYS A 52 9.26 7.52 -14.28
CA LYS A 52 8.87 7.33 -15.69
C LYS A 52 7.88 6.17 -15.86
N MET A 53 6.93 6.09 -14.93
CA MET A 53 5.89 5.06 -14.88
C MET A 53 4.57 5.67 -14.47
N ASN A 54 3.47 5.06 -14.94
CA ASN A 54 2.13 5.38 -14.44
C ASN A 54 1.90 4.64 -13.10
N LEU A 55 2.02 5.37 -12.00
CA LEU A 55 1.89 4.84 -10.64
C LEU A 55 0.48 5.09 -10.05
N LEU A 56 -0.52 5.45 -10.85
CA LEU A 56 -1.86 5.78 -10.36
C LEU A 56 -2.48 4.63 -9.55
N ASP A 57 -2.39 3.40 -10.05
CA ASP A 57 -2.96 2.23 -9.36
C ASP A 57 -2.34 2.01 -7.96
N PHE A 58 -1.02 2.26 -7.85
CA PHE A 58 -0.34 2.21 -6.55
C PHE A 58 -0.89 3.27 -5.59
N PHE A 59 -0.95 4.53 -6.02
CA PHE A 59 -1.43 5.61 -5.17
C PHE A 59 -2.92 5.50 -4.84
N GLU A 60 -3.72 4.90 -5.72
CA GLU A 60 -5.12 4.57 -5.45
C GLU A 60 -5.25 3.55 -4.32
N LYS A 61 -4.47 2.46 -4.36
CA LYS A 61 -4.43 1.44 -3.31
C LYS A 61 -4.01 2.00 -1.95
N TRP A 62 -3.13 2.98 -1.95
CA TRP A 62 -2.67 3.65 -0.72
C TRP A 62 -3.56 4.83 -0.30
N GLY A 63 -4.70 5.03 -0.95
CA GLY A 63 -5.71 6.02 -0.58
C GLY A 63 -5.38 7.46 -0.98
N PHE A 64 -4.26 7.73 -1.65
CA PHE A 64 -3.87 9.09 -2.08
C PHE A 64 -4.86 9.71 -3.07
N LEU A 65 -5.60 8.89 -3.81
CA LEU A 65 -6.58 9.31 -4.81
C LEU A 65 -8.03 9.17 -4.30
N THR A 66 -8.21 8.90 -3.02
CA THR A 66 -9.55 8.84 -2.41
C THR A 66 -10.05 10.26 -2.17
N PRO A 67 -11.22 10.66 -2.70
CA PRO A 67 -11.82 11.95 -2.39
C PRO A 67 -12.04 12.09 -0.88
N VAL A 68 -11.62 13.22 -0.33
CA VAL A 68 -11.68 13.51 1.09
C VAL A 68 -11.89 15.00 1.33
N ASN A 69 -12.62 15.32 2.40
CA ASN A 69 -12.70 16.66 2.96
C ASN A 69 -12.63 16.51 4.48
N LYS A 70 -11.42 16.65 5.03
CA LYS A 70 -11.16 16.36 6.44
C LYS A 70 -10.31 17.45 7.08
N LYS A 71 -10.76 17.94 8.24
CA LYS A 71 -9.95 18.78 9.11
C LYS A 71 -8.80 17.94 9.70
N ILE A 72 -7.59 18.43 9.59
CA ILE A 72 -6.38 17.84 10.17
C ILE A 72 -5.90 18.78 11.27
N GLU A 73 -5.69 18.22 12.46
CA GLU A 73 -5.17 18.91 13.63
C GLU A 73 -3.89 18.19 14.06
N ASP A 74 -2.75 18.68 13.58
CA ASP A 74 -1.43 18.20 13.98
C ASP A 74 -0.61 19.38 14.55
N TYR A 75 0.35 19.92 13.80
CA TYR A 75 1.10 21.12 14.19
C TYR A 75 0.35 22.41 13.92
N ASP A 76 -0.65 22.37 13.02
CA ASP A 76 -1.55 23.46 12.68
C ASP A 76 -2.92 22.89 12.31
N THR A 77 -3.93 23.75 12.27
CA THR A 77 -5.28 23.38 11.85
C THR A 77 -5.45 23.71 10.38
N ARG A 78 -5.61 22.68 9.55
CA ARG A 78 -5.82 22.82 8.10
C ARG A 78 -6.88 21.84 7.61
N THR A 79 -7.36 22.04 6.40
CA THR A 79 -8.34 21.14 5.77
C THR A 79 -7.74 20.50 4.54
N LEU A 80 -7.59 19.18 4.57
CA LEU A 80 -7.25 18.40 3.39
C LEU A 80 -8.53 18.20 2.57
N THR A 81 -8.55 18.76 1.38
CA THR A 81 -9.64 18.59 0.41
C THR A 81 -9.10 18.01 -0.89
N VAL A 82 -9.54 16.80 -1.22
CA VAL A 82 -9.31 16.17 -2.52
C VAL A 82 -10.67 15.85 -3.11
N THR A 83 -10.99 16.45 -4.25
CA THR A 83 -12.27 16.24 -4.94
C THR A 83 -12.15 15.21 -6.06
N PRO A 84 -13.26 14.59 -6.51
CA PRO A 84 -13.24 13.72 -7.69
C PRO A 84 -12.65 14.42 -8.92
N ASP A 85 -13.02 15.68 -9.18
CA ASP A 85 -12.52 16.45 -10.33
C ASP A 85 -11.00 16.64 -10.29
N MET A 86 -10.43 16.89 -9.10
CA MET A 86 -8.99 17.00 -8.91
C MET A 86 -8.28 15.66 -9.23
N VAL A 87 -8.85 14.55 -8.79
CA VAL A 87 -8.33 13.22 -9.09
C VAL A 87 -8.40 12.90 -10.56
N ASP A 88 -9.52 13.22 -11.22
CA ASP A 88 -9.70 13.02 -12.66
C ASP A 88 -8.74 13.89 -13.47
N ALA A 89 -8.53 15.14 -13.09
CA ALA A 89 -7.52 16.02 -13.72
C ALA A 89 -6.10 15.43 -13.58
N LEU A 90 -5.75 14.90 -12.40
CA LEU A 90 -4.47 14.20 -12.22
C LEU A 90 -4.37 12.97 -13.12
N ARG A 91 -5.41 12.14 -13.19
CA ARG A 91 -5.45 10.94 -14.05
C ARG A 91 -5.22 11.31 -15.52
N HIS A 92 -5.89 12.35 -16.01
CA HIS A 92 -5.68 12.86 -17.37
C HIS A 92 -4.24 13.32 -17.59
N LYS A 93 -3.68 14.05 -16.63
CA LYS A 93 -2.31 14.57 -16.70
C LYS A 93 -1.27 13.44 -16.73
N VAL A 94 -1.40 12.42 -15.85
CA VAL A 94 -0.49 11.27 -15.81
C VAL A 94 -0.63 10.40 -17.05
N ASN A 95 -1.86 10.12 -17.51
CA ASN A 95 -2.09 9.33 -18.72
C ASN A 95 -1.53 10.05 -19.97
N GLY A 96 -1.57 11.38 -20.01
CA GLY A 96 -0.97 12.18 -21.08
C GLY A 96 0.55 12.06 -21.18
N LEU A 97 1.24 11.56 -20.14
CA LEU A 97 2.69 11.29 -20.19
C LEU A 97 3.04 10.07 -21.05
N GLY A 98 2.07 9.21 -21.37
CA GLY A 98 2.29 7.98 -22.13
C GLY A 98 3.17 6.94 -21.45
N TYR A 99 3.35 7.04 -20.13
CA TYR A 99 4.15 6.08 -19.36
C TYR A 99 3.38 4.77 -19.15
N SER A 100 4.10 3.64 -19.26
CA SER A 100 3.55 2.33 -18.94
C SER A 100 3.35 2.17 -17.44
N LYS A 101 2.39 1.34 -17.05
CA LYS A 101 2.26 0.89 -15.66
C LYS A 101 3.45 -0.01 -15.29
N PRO A 102 3.80 -0.10 -13.98
CA PRO A 102 4.71 -1.15 -13.51
C PRO A 102 4.23 -2.53 -13.93
N ASP A 103 5.14 -3.39 -14.32
CA ASP A 103 4.87 -4.80 -14.65
C ASP A 103 4.63 -5.66 -13.39
N VAL A 104 4.81 -5.07 -12.20
CA VAL A 104 4.62 -5.68 -10.89
C VAL A 104 3.64 -4.83 -10.09
N ALA A 105 2.62 -5.44 -9.51
CA ALA A 105 1.71 -4.78 -8.59
C ALA A 105 2.44 -4.47 -7.26
N LEU A 106 2.80 -3.22 -7.04
CA LEU A 106 3.51 -2.76 -5.82
C LEU A 106 2.51 -2.42 -4.69
N GLU A 107 1.50 -3.27 -4.48
CA GLU A 107 0.40 -2.97 -3.57
C GLU A 107 0.83 -2.88 -2.10
N TYR A 108 1.74 -3.76 -1.67
CA TYR A 108 2.15 -3.92 -0.27
C TYR A 108 3.67 -3.85 -0.09
N ILE A 109 4.33 -3.01 -0.88
CA ILE A 109 5.78 -2.87 -0.79
C ILE A 109 6.18 -2.23 0.55
N SER A 110 7.13 -2.88 1.21
CA SER A 110 7.76 -2.41 2.45
C SER A 110 9.23 -2.82 2.45
N ASP A 111 9.99 -2.36 3.43
CA ASP A 111 11.38 -2.79 3.60
C ASP A 111 11.48 -4.32 3.78
N ASN A 112 10.51 -4.92 4.46
CA ASN A 112 10.47 -6.36 4.71
C ASN A 112 10.11 -7.17 3.45
N SER A 113 9.30 -6.63 2.55
CA SER A 113 8.86 -7.33 1.33
C SER A 113 9.72 -7.02 0.10
N PHE A 114 10.71 -6.13 0.23
CA PHE A 114 11.53 -5.66 -0.89
C PHE A 114 12.17 -6.78 -1.72
N GLU A 115 12.80 -7.75 -1.07
CA GLU A 115 13.46 -8.87 -1.77
C GLU A 115 12.45 -9.80 -2.45
N LEU A 116 11.24 -9.95 -1.91
CA LEU A 116 10.15 -10.71 -2.55
C LEU A 116 9.68 -10.04 -3.83
N TYR A 117 9.51 -8.71 -3.82
CA TYR A 117 9.16 -7.96 -5.03
C TYR A 117 10.26 -8.01 -6.08
N LYS A 118 11.52 -7.94 -5.66
CA LYS A 118 12.66 -8.04 -6.57
C LYS A 118 12.80 -9.41 -7.21
N SER A 119 12.57 -10.47 -6.44
CA SER A 119 12.64 -11.86 -6.93
C SER A 119 11.36 -12.33 -7.61
N ARG A 120 10.25 -11.59 -7.46
CA ARG A 120 8.90 -11.98 -7.93
C ARG A 120 8.47 -13.35 -7.40
N ALA A 121 8.83 -13.62 -6.15
CA ALA A 121 8.57 -14.89 -5.52
C ALA A 121 7.07 -15.16 -5.39
N SER A 122 6.64 -16.34 -5.78
CA SER A 122 5.29 -16.83 -5.55
C SER A 122 5.12 -17.28 -4.10
N VAL A 123 3.89 -17.18 -3.58
CA VAL A 123 3.54 -17.71 -2.27
C VAL A 123 3.76 -19.23 -2.26
N VAL A 124 4.34 -19.72 -1.18
CA VAL A 124 4.37 -21.16 -0.85
C VAL A 124 3.35 -21.38 0.26
N ALA A 125 2.35 -22.19 -0.03
CA ALA A 125 1.27 -22.51 0.91
C ALA A 125 1.80 -23.31 2.11
N GLY A 126 1.25 -22.99 3.26
CA GLY A 126 1.49 -23.70 4.51
C GLY A 126 0.25 -24.45 4.99
N SER A 127 0.07 -24.56 6.30
CA SER A 127 -1.09 -25.20 6.93
C SER A 127 -2.31 -24.28 6.93
N HIS A 128 -3.46 -24.83 7.34
CA HIS A 128 -4.66 -24.06 7.66
C HIS A 128 -4.35 -23.02 8.74
N ALA A 129 -5.02 -21.89 8.68
CA ALA A 129 -5.00 -20.91 9.75
C ALA A 129 -5.95 -21.31 10.87
N THR A 130 -5.65 -20.82 12.08
CA THR A 130 -6.55 -20.92 13.23
C THR A 130 -6.86 -19.56 13.76
N HIS A 131 -8.02 -19.39 14.39
CA HIS A 131 -8.38 -18.14 15.05
C HIS A 131 -8.79 -18.39 16.50
N THR A 132 -8.51 -17.42 17.35
CA THR A 132 -8.85 -17.46 18.77
C THR A 132 -9.21 -16.07 19.24
N ALA A 133 -10.33 -15.94 19.93
CA ALA A 133 -10.75 -14.67 20.50
C ALA A 133 -9.67 -14.13 21.45
N LYS A 134 -9.34 -12.86 21.32
CA LYS A 134 -8.30 -12.19 22.10
C LYS A 134 -8.71 -10.76 22.45
N SER A 135 -8.53 -10.38 23.72
CA SER A 135 -8.61 -8.98 24.12
C SER A 135 -7.38 -8.22 23.62
N PHE A 136 -7.58 -7.02 23.16
CA PHE A 136 -6.53 -6.07 22.77
C PHE A 136 -6.93 -4.66 23.20
N THR A 137 -5.96 -3.76 23.28
CA THR A 137 -6.20 -2.36 23.65
C THR A 137 -6.07 -1.47 22.42
N GLU A 138 -7.12 -0.72 22.12
CA GLU A 138 -7.12 0.30 21.07
C GLU A 138 -7.23 1.67 21.73
N GLY A 139 -6.12 2.40 21.75
CA GLY A 139 -6.01 3.64 22.53
C GLY A 139 -6.16 3.38 24.03
N LYS A 140 -7.29 3.84 24.64
CA LYS A 140 -7.61 3.62 26.06
C LYS A 140 -8.76 2.63 26.26
N THR A 141 -9.25 1.99 25.21
CA THR A 141 -10.41 1.10 25.23
C THR A 141 -9.97 -0.35 25.04
N GLU A 142 -10.46 -1.23 25.90
CA GLU A 142 -10.33 -2.69 25.66
C GLU A 142 -11.35 -3.12 24.60
N ALA A 143 -10.90 -3.88 23.65
CA ALA A 143 -11.70 -4.46 22.57
C ALA A 143 -11.42 -5.96 22.47
N ILE A 144 -12.34 -6.70 21.84
CA ILE A 144 -12.18 -8.12 21.55
C ILE A 144 -12.02 -8.26 20.05
N GLY A 145 -10.96 -8.92 19.64
CA GLY A 145 -10.70 -9.31 18.27
C GLY A 145 -10.33 -10.79 18.18
N GLU A 146 -9.71 -11.16 17.09
CA GLU A 146 -9.25 -12.53 16.86
C GLU A 146 -7.74 -12.54 16.63
N ALA A 147 -7.03 -13.41 17.34
CA ALA A 147 -5.67 -13.77 16.99
C ALA A 147 -5.70 -14.80 15.87
N ILE A 148 -5.25 -14.44 14.69
CA ILE A 148 -5.13 -15.34 13.54
C ILE A 148 -3.71 -15.88 13.52
N THR A 149 -3.57 -17.19 13.55
CA THR A 149 -2.27 -17.87 13.53
C THR A 149 -2.14 -18.74 12.29
N ILE A 150 -1.06 -18.57 11.55
CA ILE A 150 -0.75 -19.21 10.27
C ILE A 150 0.62 -19.86 10.37
N GLN A 151 0.80 -21.06 9.82
CA GLN A 151 2.08 -21.79 9.89
C GLN A 151 2.56 -22.23 8.52
N GLY A 152 3.88 -22.16 8.32
CA GLY A 152 4.56 -22.72 7.16
C GLY A 152 4.41 -21.94 5.85
N TRP A 153 3.65 -20.86 5.83
CA TRP A 153 3.50 -20.00 4.65
C TRP A 153 4.78 -19.19 4.42
N LYS A 154 5.19 -19.06 3.14
CA LYS A 154 6.42 -18.33 2.75
C LYS A 154 6.15 -17.42 1.59
N ASN A 155 7.00 -16.41 1.44
CA ASN A 155 6.97 -15.42 0.35
C ASN A 155 5.66 -14.61 0.32
N VAL A 156 5.04 -14.41 1.47
CA VAL A 156 3.82 -13.62 1.61
C VAL A 156 4.20 -12.16 1.86
N VAL A 157 3.74 -11.25 1.01
CA VAL A 157 3.98 -9.81 1.20
C VAL A 157 2.92 -9.17 2.10
N ALA A 158 1.71 -9.70 2.08
CA ALA A 158 0.62 -9.27 2.96
C ALA A 158 -0.40 -10.40 3.16
N TYR A 159 -1.15 -10.32 4.26
CA TYR A 159 -2.37 -11.07 4.45
C TYR A 159 -3.57 -10.13 4.35
N GLU A 160 -4.56 -10.49 3.53
CA GLU A 160 -5.83 -9.77 3.37
C GLU A 160 -6.96 -10.57 4.00
N VAL A 161 -7.82 -9.91 4.80
CA VAL A 161 -9.11 -10.47 5.19
C VAL A 161 -10.21 -9.75 4.42
N LYS A 162 -11.05 -10.52 3.76
CA LYS A 162 -12.22 -10.02 3.04
C LYS A 162 -13.49 -10.53 3.69
N ASP A 163 -14.54 -9.71 3.67
CA ASP A 163 -15.88 -10.13 4.12
C ASP A 163 -16.57 -11.04 3.09
N ALA A 164 -17.80 -11.44 3.41
CA ALA A 164 -18.62 -12.30 2.55
C ALA A 164 -18.91 -11.70 1.17
N ASP A 165 -18.91 -10.38 1.05
CA ASP A 165 -19.11 -9.65 -0.20
C ASP A 165 -17.81 -9.45 -0.98
N GLY A 166 -16.68 -9.94 -0.46
CA GLY A 166 -15.35 -9.82 -1.06
C GLY A 166 -14.67 -8.46 -0.82
N LYS A 167 -15.24 -7.63 0.04
CA LYS A 167 -14.65 -6.34 0.41
C LYS A 167 -13.48 -6.54 1.36
N LEU A 168 -12.35 -5.87 1.09
CA LEU A 168 -11.21 -5.85 2.00
C LEU A 168 -11.59 -5.15 3.31
N ILE A 169 -11.49 -5.86 4.44
CA ILE A 169 -11.80 -5.35 5.79
C ILE A 169 -10.57 -5.25 6.69
N PHE A 170 -9.51 -5.96 6.37
CA PHE A 170 -8.26 -5.91 7.10
C PHE A 170 -7.07 -6.30 6.22
N VAL A 171 -5.92 -5.72 6.49
CA VAL A 171 -4.66 -6.11 5.88
C VAL A 171 -3.53 -5.96 6.89
N CYS A 172 -2.59 -6.90 6.88
CA CYS A 172 -1.33 -6.78 7.60
C CYS A 172 -0.16 -7.22 6.72
N SER A 173 1.06 -6.83 7.10
CA SER A 173 2.27 -7.28 6.40
C SER A 173 2.46 -8.78 6.58
N GLY A 174 2.92 -9.45 5.52
CA GLY A 174 3.42 -10.82 5.60
C GLY A 174 4.78 -10.85 6.29
N GLU A 175 5.10 -11.95 6.96
CA GLU A 175 6.46 -12.16 7.40
C GLU A 175 7.34 -12.66 6.25
N THR A 176 8.45 -11.97 6.05
CA THR A 176 9.44 -12.31 5.03
C THR A 176 10.56 -13.20 5.59
N THR A 177 10.69 -13.26 6.92
CA THR A 177 11.62 -14.18 7.59
C THR A 177 11.03 -15.59 7.59
N PRO A 178 11.85 -16.64 7.55
CA PRO A 178 11.39 -18.02 7.57
C PRO A 178 10.87 -18.48 8.95
N SER A 179 10.13 -17.62 9.63
CA SER A 179 9.35 -18.00 10.81
C SER A 179 8.35 -19.08 10.40
N SER A 180 8.30 -20.17 11.17
CA SER A 180 7.31 -21.22 10.90
C SER A 180 5.89 -20.78 11.25
N THR A 181 5.74 -19.70 12.00
CA THR A 181 4.46 -19.24 12.54
C THR A 181 4.37 -17.72 12.44
N HIS A 182 3.27 -17.24 11.91
CA HIS A 182 2.89 -15.83 11.86
C HIS A 182 1.56 -15.63 12.58
N THR A 183 1.49 -14.65 13.48
CA THR A 183 0.27 -14.33 14.21
C THR A 183 -0.01 -12.84 14.12
N PHE A 184 -1.23 -12.47 13.77
CA PHE A 184 -1.71 -11.09 13.78
C PHE A 184 -3.05 -10.97 14.48
N ILE A 185 -3.40 -9.76 14.91
CA ILE A 185 -4.68 -9.47 15.54
C ILE A 185 -5.61 -8.84 14.51
N LEU A 186 -6.71 -9.54 14.22
CA LEU A 186 -7.85 -8.97 13.51
C LEU A 186 -8.68 -8.17 14.53
N PRO A 187 -8.89 -6.85 14.34
CA PRO A 187 -9.57 -6.01 15.35
C PRO A 187 -11.09 -6.16 15.32
N LEU A 188 -11.58 -7.35 14.99
CA LEU A 188 -12.99 -7.72 14.98
C LEU A 188 -13.11 -9.24 15.08
N SER A 189 -14.30 -9.75 15.42
CA SER A 189 -14.55 -11.18 15.47
C SER A 189 -14.61 -11.79 14.08
N TRP A 190 -14.03 -12.97 13.93
CA TRP A 190 -14.17 -13.77 12.71
C TRP A 190 -15.64 -14.12 12.48
N LYS A 191 -16.11 -14.00 11.25
CA LYS A 191 -17.50 -14.30 10.86
C LYS A 191 -17.52 -15.32 9.73
N GLU A 192 -18.62 -16.04 9.66
CA GLU A 192 -18.91 -16.91 8.51
C GLU A 192 -18.87 -16.11 7.20
N GLY A 193 -18.29 -16.70 6.17
CA GLY A 193 -18.09 -16.04 4.87
C GLY A 193 -16.84 -15.16 4.77
N PHE A 194 -16.15 -14.88 5.87
CA PHE A 194 -14.85 -14.20 5.79
C PHE A 194 -13.81 -15.10 5.15
N LYS A 195 -12.94 -14.50 4.35
CA LYS A 195 -11.84 -15.18 3.67
C LYS A 195 -10.52 -14.52 3.96
N LEU A 196 -9.51 -15.36 4.21
CA LEU A 196 -8.13 -14.93 4.41
C LEU A 196 -7.32 -15.26 3.15
N TYR A 197 -6.53 -14.31 2.68
CA TYR A 197 -5.66 -14.48 1.52
C TYR A 197 -4.22 -14.15 1.86
N ALA A 198 -3.31 -14.98 1.40
CA ALA A 198 -1.89 -14.69 1.32
C ALA A 198 -1.59 -14.05 -0.05
N VAL A 199 -0.99 -12.87 -0.06
CA VAL A 199 -0.68 -12.10 -1.27
C VAL A 199 0.78 -12.26 -1.63
N SER A 200 1.06 -12.57 -2.89
CA SER A 200 2.42 -12.66 -3.45
C SER A 200 2.95 -11.30 -3.90
N ALA A 201 4.24 -11.23 -4.17
CA ALA A 201 4.87 -10.06 -4.79
C ALA A 201 4.40 -9.82 -6.23
N THR A 202 3.78 -10.79 -6.88
CA THR A 202 3.18 -10.66 -8.22
C THR A 202 1.73 -10.19 -8.18
N GLY A 203 1.15 -10.06 -6.97
CA GLY A 203 -0.24 -9.65 -6.77
C GLY A 203 -1.23 -10.82 -6.76
N ASP A 204 -0.75 -12.06 -6.90
CA ASP A 204 -1.62 -13.23 -6.77
C ASP A 204 -2.08 -13.43 -5.34
N ARG A 205 -3.30 -13.91 -5.19
CA ARG A 205 -3.95 -14.15 -3.90
C ARG A 205 -4.27 -15.63 -3.74
N THR A 206 -3.60 -16.27 -2.78
CA THR A 206 -3.83 -17.67 -2.41
C THR A 206 -4.70 -17.71 -1.17
N GLU A 207 -5.85 -18.36 -1.23
CA GLU A 207 -6.76 -18.49 -0.09
C GLU A 207 -6.11 -19.36 1.01
N VAL A 208 -6.12 -18.86 2.23
CA VAL A 208 -5.69 -19.56 3.43
C VAL A 208 -6.93 -20.11 4.10
N THR A 209 -7.07 -21.44 4.10
CA THR A 209 -8.22 -22.09 4.72
C THR A 209 -8.18 -21.92 6.24
N MET A 210 -9.32 -21.59 6.84
CA MET A 210 -9.49 -21.48 8.29
C MET A 210 -9.98 -22.82 8.86
N ASN A 211 -9.46 -23.20 10.05
CA ASN A 211 -9.97 -24.32 10.86
C ASN A 211 -10.77 -23.80 12.05
#